data_9d2f4469755433c7dae337b7e5fe0a5f
#
_entry.id   9d2f4469755433c7dae337b7e5fe0a5f
#
_cell.length_a   1.000
_cell.length_b   1.000
_cell.length_c   1.000
_cell.angle_alpha   90.00
_cell.angle_beta   90.00
_cell.angle_gamma   90.00
#
_symmetry.space_group_name_H-M   'P 1'
#
loop_
_entity.id
_entity.type
_entity.pdbx_description
1 polymer ?
#
loop_
_entity_poly.entity_id
_entity_poly.type
_entity_poly.pdbx_seq_one_letter_code
_entity_poly.pdbx_strand_id
1 'polypeptide(L)'
;MTRLLARLGVLLVAVCVLVPVGSRAAFADASIDGAGSTWAQIALQQWAADIARQGVPINYQGVGSTSGRVFYYQNQVDFAASEIPFTRAYRDATGSVITNEVSLAAHRPYAYMPDVAGGTSFMYHLNINGQLVTTLRLTPLELTKIFTGVTTKWNDPSIAKDNPQLQLPNLPIRPIVRSDGSGTTAQFTAYMAAEEPALYNAFCQRVGLTISPCPAVSLWPDINAVAQQLSDGVADYVAAPYNNGTITYVEYGYAKQRGFPVASVLNAAGYFTQPTAANVAIALTRATLNPDLTQNLGGVYTNADPRTYPVSSYSYLIVPTTTASPFNAAKGATLSKFILYFACAGQQEAAQLGYSPLPENLVQDDFNVVRRIPGHVNPPPIDQCDNPTIKGQFIAGNAPPPPPSAKQGVPPPAQTVTANPVTAGGVQTGIQPSAATGTASGGTRAARVTAGRGTTRLIGGSGAEAISAADAQSQSYAVASGPLHIPPARDPLPLLLYVVAAATALIAVFGPPALYLHLRQRRVDVDTTRQVKPPSS
;
A
#
# COMPACT_ATOMS: atom_id res chain seq x y z
N MET A 1 -50.10 50.09 15.36
CA MET A 1 -48.81 49.45 15.47
C MET A 1 -48.80 48.17 16.31
N THR A 2 -49.59 48.04 17.37
CA THR A 2 -49.62 46.86 18.26
C THR A 2 -50.17 45.56 17.61
N ARG A 3 -51.05 45.64 16.64
CA ARG A 3 -51.61 44.46 15.94
C ARG A 3 -50.67 43.87 14.85
N LEU A 4 -49.73 44.67 14.36
CA LEU A 4 -48.75 44.21 13.35
C LEU A 4 -47.59 43.43 14.02
N LEU A 5 -47.15 43.88 15.22
CA LEU A 5 -46.09 43.21 15.99
C LEU A 5 -46.55 41.84 16.53
N ALA A 6 -47.83 41.71 16.90
CA ALA A 6 -48.36 40.41 17.35
C ALA A 6 -48.44 39.37 16.20
N ARG A 7 -48.72 39.81 14.96
CA ARG A 7 -48.73 38.90 13.79
C ARG A 7 -47.33 38.49 13.34
N LEU A 8 -46.31 39.36 13.45
CA LEU A 8 -44.92 39.01 13.20
C LEU A 8 -44.35 38.03 14.23
N GLY A 9 -44.72 38.19 15.52
CA GLY A 9 -44.31 37.28 16.59
C GLY A 9 -44.85 35.85 16.39
N VAL A 10 -46.12 35.72 15.97
CA VAL A 10 -46.71 34.42 15.68
C VAL A 10 -46.11 33.75 14.44
N LEU A 11 -45.73 34.54 13.43
CA LEU A 11 -45.08 34.00 12.23
C LEU A 11 -43.65 33.51 12.51
N LEU A 12 -42.90 34.21 13.40
CA LEU A 12 -41.54 33.81 13.80
C LEU A 12 -41.57 32.52 14.66
N VAL A 13 -42.56 32.37 15.54
CA VAL A 13 -42.72 31.14 16.32
C VAL A 13 -43.17 29.96 15.45
N ALA A 14 -44.02 30.18 14.45
CA ALA A 14 -44.46 29.15 13.53
C ALA A 14 -43.30 28.66 12.61
N VAL A 15 -42.36 29.53 12.23
CA VAL A 15 -41.19 29.17 11.42
C VAL A 15 -40.15 28.38 12.26
N CYS A 16 -40.03 28.64 13.56
CA CYS A 16 -39.13 27.86 14.43
C CYS A 16 -39.67 26.46 14.74
N VAL A 17 -40.97 26.19 14.63
CA VAL A 17 -41.57 24.86 14.91
C VAL A 17 -41.55 23.96 13.63
N LEU A 18 -41.29 24.51 12.45
CA LEU A 18 -41.22 23.77 11.18
C LEU A 18 -39.79 23.43 10.74
N VAL A 19 -38.78 23.60 11.59
CA VAL A 19 -37.47 22.95 11.35
C VAL A 19 -37.68 21.47 11.61
N PRO A 20 -37.66 20.60 10.58
CA PRO A 20 -37.75 19.17 10.83
C PRO A 20 -36.53 18.77 11.66
N VAL A 21 -36.74 18.47 12.93
CA VAL A 21 -35.78 17.75 13.79
C VAL A 21 -35.69 16.32 13.22
N GLY A 22 -35.06 16.20 12.08
CA GLY A 22 -34.86 14.98 11.33
C GLY A 22 -33.46 14.91 10.73
N SER A 23 -32.52 15.72 11.20
CA SER A 23 -31.11 15.42 10.99
C SER A 23 -30.83 14.14 11.80
N ARG A 24 -31.08 12.98 11.20
CA ARG A 24 -30.36 11.79 11.63
C ARG A 24 -28.89 12.23 11.63
N ALA A 25 -28.30 12.34 12.81
CA ALA A 25 -26.87 12.44 12.91
C ALA A 25 -26.36 11.27 12.04
N ALA A 26 -25.79 11.59 10.91
CA ALA A 26 -25.07 10.60 10.14
C ALA A 26 -23.92 10.22 11.08
N PHE A 27 -24.09 9.10 11.78
CA PHE A 27 -22.98 8.53 12.54
C PHE A 27 -21.90 8.29 11.51
N ALA A 28 -20.77 8.99 11.64
CA ALA A 28 -19.61 8.71 10.85
C ALA A 28 -19.28 7.22 11.03
N ASP A 29 -18.95 6.54 9.94
CA ASP A 29 -18.56 5.14 10.01
C ASP A 29 -17.42 4.96 11.01
N ALA A 30 -17.36 3.81 11.68
CA ALA A 30 -16.30 3.52 12.63
C ALA A 30 -14.95 3.48 11.88
N SER A 31 -13.94 4.19 12.38
CA SER A 31 -12.59 4.10 11.81
C SER A 31 -12.03 2.70 11.96
N ILE A 32 -11.38 2.19 10.91
CA ILE A 32 -10.70 0.90 10.91
C ILE A 32 -9.25 1.04 10.50
N ASP A 33 -8.41 0.21 11.12
CA ASP A 33 -6.98 0.15 10.88
C ASP A 33 -6.63 -1.17 10.19
N GLY A 34 -5.91 -1.07 9.08
CA GLY A 34 -5.34 -2.20 8.36
C GLY A 34 -3.84 -2.07 8.19
N ALA A 35 -3.13 -3.19 8.14
CA ALA A 35 -1.69 -3.17 7.89
C ALA A 35 -1.23 -4.42 7.13
N GLY A 36 -0.07 -4.32 6.48
CA GLY A 36 0.55 -5.49 5.87
C GLY A 36 1.25 -5.19 4.55
N SER A 37 0.83 -5.88 3.51
CA SER A 37 1.44 -5.86 2.20
C SER A 37 1.79 -4.46 1.70
N THR A 38 3.07 -4.25 1.36
CA THR A 38 3.47 -3.09 0.57
C THR A 38 3.29 -3.33 -0.92
N TRP A 39 3.16 -4.59 -1.36
CA TRP A 39 2.87 -4.92 -2.74
C TRP A 39 1.48 -4.41 -3.15
N ALA A 40 0.43 -4.58 -2.32
CA ALA A 40 -0.91 -4.08 -2.56
C ALA A 40 -1.12 -2.62 -2.10
N GLN A 41 -0.15 -2.02 -1.41
CA GLN A 41 -0.29 -0.72 -0.73
C GLN A 41 -0.77 0.41 -1.64
N ILE A 42 -0.24 0.51 -2.87
CA ILE A 42 -0.60 1.58 -3.81
C ILE A 42 -2.11 1.55 -4.08
N ALA A 43 -2.67 0.36 -4.34
CA ALA A 43 -4.09 0.20 -4.58
C ALA A 43 -4.92 0.44 -3.32
N LEU A 44 -4.57 -0.20 -2.20
CA LEU A 44 -5.31 -0.09 -0.94
C LEU A 44 -5.35 1.35 -0.40
N GLN A 45 -4.25 2.10 -0.50
CA GLN A 45 -4.21 3.50 -0.07
C GLN A 45 -5.00 4.42 -1.01
N GLN A 46 -4.94 4.19 -2.33
CA GLN A 46 -5.77 4.92 -3.28
C GLN A 46 -7.25 4.72 -2.97
N TRP A 47 -7.71 3.48 -2.85
CA TRP A 47 -9.10 3.16 -2.56
C TRP A 47 -9.55 3.66 -1.18
N ALA A 48 -8.68 3.62 -0.17
CA ALA A 48 -8.96 4.22 1.14
C ALA A 48 -9.14 5.73 1.04
N ALA A 49 -8.32 6.42 0.25
CA ALA A 49 -8.46 7.86 0.00
C ALA A 49 -9.75 8.20 -0.76
N ASP A 50 -10.15 7.35 -1.70
CA ASP A 50 -11.36 7.55 -2.49
C ASP A 50 -12.63 7.40 -1.65
N ILE A 51 -12.72 6.33 -0.86
CA ILE A 51 -13.92 6.08 -0.05
C ILE A 51 -13.98 7.00 1.18
N ALA A 52 -12.84 7.56 1.61
CA ALA A 52 -12.82 8.57 2.67
C ALA A 52 -13.63 9.81 2.29
N ARG A 53 -13.68 10.18 1.01
CA ARG A 53 -14.53 11.26 0.49
C ARG A 53 -16.03 10.97 0.65
N GLN A 54 -16.41 9.73 0.87
CA GLN A 54 -17.77 9.27 1.14
C GLN A 54 -18.05 9.08 2.64
N GLY A 55 -17.10 9.48 3.51
CA GLY A 55 -17.22 9.40 4.97
C GLY A 55 -16.88 8.03 5.56
N VAL A 56 -16.18 7.16 4.81
CA VAL A 56 -15.73 5.83 5.26
C VAL A 56 -14.23 5.92 5.63
N PRO A 57 -13.87 6.02 6.91
CA PRO A 57 -12.49 6.24 7.34
C PRO A 57 -11.71 4.92 7.41
N ILE A 58 -10.78 4.75 6.49
CA ILE A 58 -9.87 3.61 6.41
C ILE A 58 -8.44 4.10 6.58
N ASN A 59 -7.70 3.52 7.52
CA ASN A 59 -6.28 3.74 7.70
C ASN A 59 -5.51 2.47 7.31
N TYR A 60 -4.72 2.51 6.25
CA TYR A 60 -3.91 1.37 5.81
C TYR A 60 -2.42 1.70 5.83
N GLN A 61 -1.63 0.83 6.47
CA GLN A 61 -0.19 0.98 6.61
C GLN A 61 0.56 -0.20 5.95
N GLY A 62 1.41 0.10 4.98
CA GLY A 62 2.31 -0.87 4.39
C GLY A 62 3.52 -1.12 5.30
N VAL A 63 3.50 -2.21 6.02
CA VAL A 63 4.55 -2.63 6.98
C VAL A 63 5.23 -3.94 6.60
N GLY A 64 4.89 -4.48 5.41
CA GLY A 64 5.30 -5.80 4.95
C GLY A 64 4.31 -6.89 5.36
N SER A 65 4.15 -7.88 4.48
CA SER A 65 3.13 -8.94 4.60
C SER A 65 3.28 -9.78 5.87
N THR A 66 4.50 -10.09 6.28
CA THR A 66 4.76 -10.85 7.52
C THR A 66 4.34 -10.05 8.75
N SER A 67 4.72 -8.76 8.84
CA SER A 67 4.31 -7.89 9.94
C SER A 67 2.79 -7.70 9.99
N GLY A 68 2.13 -7.57 8.83
CA GLY A 68 0.67 -7.47 8.76
C GLY A 68 -0.02 -8.70 9.34
N ARG A 69 0.44 -9.91 9.01
CA ARG A 69 -0.09 -11.16 9.59
C ARG A 69 0.13 -11.21 11.10
N VAL A 70 1.32 -10.80 11.58
CA VAL A 70 1.63 -10.70 13.02
C VAL A 70 0.66 -9.74 13.71
N PHE A 71 0.48 -8.53 13.18
CA PHE A 71 -0.42 -7.54 13.77
C PHE A 71 -1.87 -8.03 13.81
N TYR A 72 -2.28 -8.80 12.80
CA TYR A 72 -3.61 -9.40 12.79
C TYR A 72 -3.80 -10.37 13.95
N TYR A 73 -2.96 -11.41 14.09
CA TYR A 73 -3.16 -12.39 15.17
C TYR A 73 -2.82 -11.86 16.56
N GLN A 74 -2.10 -10.73 16.65
CA GLN A 74 -1.89 -10.01 17.92
C GLN A 74 -3.01 -9.01 18.24
N ASN A 75 -4.07 -8.93 17.44
CA ASN A 75 -5.19 -8.01 17.62
C ASN A 75 -4.79 -6.51 17.58
N GLN A 76 -3.75 -6.16 16.85
CA GLN A 76 -3.26 -4.77 16.72
C GLN A 76 -3.94 -4.00 15.59
N VAL A 77 -4.52 -4.69 14.61
CA VAL A 77 -5.23 -4.11 13.46
C VAL A 77 -6.58 -4.79 13.26
N ASP A 78 -7.48 -4.13 12.54
CA ASP A 78 -8.81 -4.66 12.25
C ASP A 78 -8.76 -5.68 11.11
N PHE A 79 -7.94 -5.46 10.10
CA PHE A 79 -7.68 -6.37 8.99
C PHE A 79 -6.20 -6.34 8.61
N ALA A 80 -5.75 -7.33 7.85
CA ALA A 80 -4.39 -7.30 7.29
C ALA A 80 -4.42 -7.54 5.78
N ALA A 81 -3.29 -7.26 5.09
CA ALA A 81 -3.06 -7.64 3.70
C ALA A 81 -1.74 -8.41 3.54
N SER A 82 -1.73 -9.42 2.67
CA SER A 82 -0.57 -10.29 2.46
C SER A 82 -0.68 -11.06 1.14
N GLU A 83 0.42 -11.31 0.43
CA GLU A 83 0.48 -12.19 -0.76
C GLU A 83 0.65 -13.66 -0.38
N ILE A 84 0.85 -13.95 0.89
CA ILE A 84 1.00 -15.30 1.41
C ILE A 84 0.06 -15.55 2.60
N PRO A 85 -0.52 -16.74 2.72
CA PRO A 85 -1.35 -17.08 3.85
C PRO A 85 -0.56 -17.21 5.16
N PHE A 86 -1.24 -17.38 6.28
CA PHE A 86 -0.61 -17.80 7.53
C PHE A 86 0.11 -19.13 7.32
N THR A 87 1.36 -19.19 7.76
CA THR A 87 2.19 -20.39 7.62
C THR A 87 1.87 -21.44 8.69
N ARG A 88 1.90 -22.71 8.31
CA ARG A 88 1.85 -23.83 9.28
C ARG A 88 3.23 -24.06 9.84
N ALA A 89 3.29 -24.52 11.10
CA ALA A 89 4.55 -24.97 11.66
C ALA A 89 5.10 -26.16 10.87
N TYR A 90 6.38 -26.11 10.62
CA TYR A 90 7.12 -27.26 10.13
C TYR A 90 8.42 -27.39 10.92
N ARG A 91 9.02 -28.57 10.88
CA ARG A 91 10.36 -28.76 11.41
C ARG A 91 11.35 -28.64 10.27
N ASP A 92 12.34 -27.80 10.46
CA ASP A 92 13.47 -27.72 9.53
C ASP A 92 14.38 -28.95 9.63
N ALA A 93 15.42 -29.02 8.82
CA ALA A 93 16.36 -30.13 8.83
C ALA A 93 17.17 -30.21 10.15
N THR A 94 17.18 -29.18 10.97
CA THR A 94 17.80 -29.17 12.32
C THR A 94 16.84 -29.68 13.40
N GLY A 95 15.56 -29.90 13.06
CA GLY A 95 14.50 -30.26 14.00
C GLY A 95 13.87 -29.06 14.71
N SER A 96 14.30 -27.82 14.41
CA SER A 96 13.71 -26.61 14.97
C SER A 96 12.30 -26.37 14.43
N VAL A 97 11.39 -25.95 15.33
CA VAL A 97 10.00 -25.65 14.95
C VAL A 97 9.94 -24.22 14.40
N ILE A 98 9.54 -24.09 13.15
CA ILE A 98 9.19 -22.81 12.56
C ILE A 98 7.77 -22.44 13.00
N THR A 99 7.57 -21.17 13.32
CA THR A 99 6.33 -20.63 13.92
C THR A 99 5.06 -21.05 13.18
N ASN A 100 4.07 -21.52 13.95
CA ASN A 100 2.75 -21.86 13.44
C ASN A 100 1.79 -20.66 13.52
N GLU A 101 1.81 -19.81 12.51
CA GLU A 101 0.92 -18.63 12.45
C GLU A 101 -0.56 -19.03 12.41
N VAL A 102 -0.90 -20.18 11.79
CA VAL A 102 -2.28 -20.72 11.78
C VAL A 102 -2.79 -20.97 13.20
N SER A 103 -1.96 -21.58 14.07
CA SER A 103 -2.30 -21.77 15.48
C SER A 103 -2.42 -20.44 16.24
N LEU A 104 -1.52 -19.48 15.96
CA LEU A 104 -1.55 -18.16 16.58
C LEU A 104 -2.78 -17.37 16.17
N ALA A 105 -3.24 -17.51 14.94
CA ALA A 105 -4.44 -16.85 14.43
C ALA A 105 -5.76 -17.55 14.84
N ALA A 106 -5.72 -18.75 15.39
CA ALA A 106 -6.91 -19.56 15.68
C ALA A 106 -7.89 -18.89 16.67
N HIS A 107 -7.40 -18.04 17.58
CA HIS A 107 -8.24 -17.29 18.52
C HIS A 107 -9.00 -16.13 17.87
N ARG A 108 -8.67 -15.77 16.65
CA ARG A 108 -9.29 -14.72 15.85
C ARG A 108 -9.68 -15.26 14.49
N PRO A 109 -10.84 -15.92 14.36
CA PRO A 109 -11.31 -16.50 13.11
C PRO A 109 -11.33 -15.49 11.96
N TYR A 110 -10.86 -15.92 10.79
CA TYR A 110 -10.65 -15.07 9.63
C TYR A 110 -11.09 -15.73 8.33
N ALA A 111 -11.12 -14.93 7.28
CA ALA A 111 -11.18 -15.40 5.90
C ALA A 111 -10.12 -14.66 5.08
N TYR A 112 -9.57 -15.33 4.09
CA TYR A 112 -8.85 -14.68 3.01
C TYR A 112 -9.84 -14.22 1.95
N MET A 113 -9.49 -13.13 1.26
CA MET A 113 -10.17 -12.68 0.06
C MET A 113 -9.19 -11.96 -0.86
N PRO A 114 -9.18 -12.21 -2.17
CA PRO A 114 -8.38 -11.45 -3.11
C PRO A 114 -8.74 -9.96 -3.06
N ASP A 115 -7.73 -9.09 -3.07
CA ASP A 115 -7.96 -7.64 -3.12
C ASP A 115 -7.56 -7.06 -4.48
N VAL A 116 -6.42 -7.48 -5.02
CA VAL A 116 -5.92 -7.03 -6.31
C VAL A 116 -5.01 -8.07 -6.95
N ALA A 117 -5.00 -8.10 -8.28
CA ALA A 117 -4.07 -8.87 -9.08
C ALA A 117 -2.94 -7.98 -9.61
N GLY A 118 -1.72 -8.53 -9.73
CA GLY A 118 -0.60 -7.76 -10.26
C GLY A 118 0.61 -8.62 -10.60
N GLY A 119 1.65 -7.96 -11.09
CA GLY A 119 2.92 -8.60 -11.43
C GLY A 119 4.06 -8.09 -10.57
N THR A 120 4.82 -9.01 -9.99
CA THR A 120 6.12 -8.68 -9.42
C THR A 120 7.09 -8.39 -10.56
N SER A 121 7.49 -7.15 -10.69
CA SER A 121 8.37 -6.66 -11.75
C SER A 121 9.84 -6.62 -11.32
N PHE A 122 10.74 -6.58 -12.30
CA PHE A 122 12.18 -6.42 -12.07
C PHE A 122 12.61 -5.03 -12.52
N MET A 123 12.49 -4.06 -11.61
CA MET A 123 12.89 -2.67 -11.81
C MET A 123 14.41 -2.57 -11.79
N TYR A 124 15.01 -1.89 -12.76
CA TYR A 124 16.45 -1.78 -12.87
C TYR A 124 16.91 -0.37 -13.24
N HIS A 125 18.15 -0.07 -12.88
CA HIS A 125 18.85 1.15 -13.27
C HIS A 125 20.13 0.75 -14.04
N LEU A 126 20.08 0.81 -15.35
CA LEU A 126 21.21 0.51 -16.23
C LEU A 126 21.36 1.63 -17.27
N ASN A 127 22.42 2.39 -17.15
CA ASN A 127 22.79 3.41 -18.12
C ASN A 127 23.91 2.90 -19.03
N ILE A 128 23.75 3.08 -20.33
CA ILE A 128 24.78 2.83 -21.35
C ILE A 128 25.03 4.15 -22.06
N ASN A 129 26.26 4.62 -22.09
CA ASN A 129 26.63 5.91 -22.71
C ASN A 129 25.78 7.10 -22.20
N GLY A 130 25.45 7.12 -20.92
CA GLY A 130 24.64 8.17 -20.30
C GLY A 130 23.14 8.07 -20.55
N GLN A 131 22.67 7.00 -21.19
CA GLN A 131 21.26 6.79 -21.50
C GLN A 131 20.68 5.60 -20.73
N LEU A 132 19.50 5.78 -20.15
CA LEU A 132 18.79 4.72 -19.44
C LEU A 132 18.30 3.67 -20.44
N VAL A 133 18.71 2.41 -20.21
CA VAL A 133 18.23 1.25 -20.97
C VAL A 133 16.76 1.01 -20.61
N THR A 134 15.88 0.85 -21.61
CA THR A 134 14.44 0.61 -21.40
C THR A 134 13.95 -0.72 -21.98
N THR A 135 14.83 -1.48 -22.62
CA THR A 135 14.47 -2.68 -23.41
C THR A 135 15.16 -3.96 -22.90
N LEU A 136 15.53 -3.99 -21.63
CA LEU A 136 16.21 -5.15 -21.02
C LEU A 136 15.28 -6.38 -21.00
N ARG A 137 15.82 -7.53 -21.38
CA ARG A 137 15.19 -8.85 -21.37
C ARG A 137 15.94 -9.78 -20.45
N LEU A 138 15.23 -10.52 -19.62
CA LEU A 138 15.79 -11.51 -18.72
C LEU A 138 14.95 -12.79 -18.75
N THR A 139 15.63 -13.93 -18.78
CA THR A 139 15.00 -15.24 -18.62
C THR A 139 14.83 -15.60 -17.14
N PRO A 140 14.00 -16.60 -16.78
CA PRO A 140 13.94 -17.13 -15.42
C PRO A 140 15.32 -17.53 -14.87
N LEU A 141 16.12 -18.17 -15.73
CA LEU A 141 17.48 -18.58 -15.39
C LEU A 141 18.40 -17.40 -15.06
N GLU A 142 18.35 -16.33 -15.86
CA GLU A 142 19.17 -15.13 -15.64
C GLU A 142 18.73 -14.40 -14.38
N LEU A 143 17.42 -14.23 -14.16
CA LEU A 143 16.90 -13.66 -12.92
C LEU A 143 17.39 -14.46 -11.71
N THR A 144 17.23 -15.78 -11.74
CA THR A 144 17.69 -16.63 -10.63
C THR A 144 19.19 -16.53 -10.42
N LYS A 145 20.00 -16.56 -11.49
CA LYS A 145 21.47 -16.37 -11.38
C LYS A 145 21.88 -15.01 -10.81
N ILE A 146 21.20 -13.95 -11.22
CA ILE A 146 21.47 -12.60 -10.73
C ILE A 146 21.20 -12.52 -9.21
N PHE A 147 19.99 -12.90 -8.79
CA PHE A 147 19.60 -12.76 -7.39
C PHE A 147 20.26 -13.79 -6.47
N THR A 148 20.74 -14.91 -7.01
CA THR A 148 21.55 -15.88 -6.26
C THR A 148 23.06 -15.59 -6.31
N GLY A 149 23.49 -14.51 -6.96
CA GLY A 149 24.89 -14.08 -7.03
C GLY A 149 25.79 -14.94 -7.92
N VAL A 150 25.22 -15.74 -8.83
CA VAL A 150 25.97 -16.54 -9.84
C VAL A 150 26.41 -15.66 -11.00
N THR A 151 25.51 -14.82 -11.52
CA THR A 151 25.81 -13.80 -12.52
C THR A 151 26.00 -12.46 -11.82
N THR A 152 27.19 -11.89 -11.97
CA THR A 152 27.62 -10.69 -11.23
C THR A 152 27.90 -9.47 -12.10
N LYS A 153 27.80 -9.59 -13.42
CA LYS A 153 28.09 -8.51 -14.38
C LYS A 153 27.05 -8.42 -15.47
N TRP A 154 26.71 -7.19 -15.88
CA TRP A 154 25.73 -6.95 -16.92
C TRP A 154 26.15 -7.48 -18.29
N ASN A 155 27.42 -7.51 -18.62
CA ASN A 155 27.94 -8.07 -19.88
C ASN A 155 28.12 -9.61 -19.86
N ASP A 156 27.47 -10.30 -18.92
CA ASP A 156 27.45 -11.78 -18.96
C ASP A 156 26.93 -12.28 -20.31
N PRO A 157 27.57 -13.27 -20.93
CA PRO A 157 27.18 -13.78 -22.26
C PRO A 157 25.73 -14.28 -22.32
N SER A 158 25.17 -14.81 -21.21
CA SER A 158 23.78 -15.24 -21.17
C SER A 158 22.82 -14.05 -21.30
N ILE A 159 23.07 -12.94 -20.58
CA ILE A 159 22.27 -11.72 -20.70
C ILE A 159 22.45 -11.09 -22.09
N ALA A 160 23.68 -11.01 -22.58
CA ALA A 160 23.97 -10.42 -23.89
C ALA A 160 23.27 -11.16 -25.05
N LYS A 161 23.13 -12.47 -24.95
CA LYS A 161 22.44 -13.31 -25.95
C LYS A 161 20.99 -12.87 -26.21
N ASP A 162 20.25 -12.54 -25.15
CA ASP A 162 18.84 -12.13 -25.26
C ASP A 162 18.68 -10.60 -25.42
N ASN A 163 19.81 -9.86 -25.39
CA ASN A 163 19.90 -8.40 -25.55
C ASN A 163 20.95 -7.98 -26.59
N PRO A 164 20.96 -8.55 -27.83
CA PRO A 164 22.03 -8.34 -28.80
C PRO A 164 22.12 -6.88 -29.28
N GLN A 165 21.08 -6.08 -29.13
CA GLN A 165 21.05 -4.66 -29.50
C GLN A 165 21.73 -3.76 -28.46
N LEU A 166 22.02 -4.28 -27.24
CA LEU A 166 22.64 -3.54 -26.17
C LEU A 166 24.14 -3.87 -26.10
N GLN A 167 24.97 -2.84 -26.09
CA GLN A 167 26.39 -2.99 -25.75
C GLN A 167 26.53 -3.00 -24.22
N LEU A 168 26.17 -4.14 -23.61
CA LEU A 168 26.13 -4.27 -22.16
C LEU A 168 27.52 -4.01 -21.55
N PRO A 169 27.62 -3.12 -20.55
CA PRO A 169 28.90 -2.73 -19.96
C PRO A 169 29.47 -3.81 -19.03
N ASN A 170 30.79 -3.84 -18.88
CA ASN A 170 31.44 -4.61 -17.83
C ASN A 170 31.21 -3.92 -16.47
N LEU A 171 29.97 -3.83 -16.07
CA LEU A 171 29.48 -3.19 -14.83
C LEU A 171 28.97 -4.27 -13.88
N PRO A 172 29.32 -4.22 -12.59
CA PRO A 172 28.75 -5.13 -11.61
C PRO A 172 27.22 -4.98 -11.52
N ILE A 173 26.53 -6.12 -11.47
CA ILE A 173 25.11 -6.17 -11.12
C ILE A 173 25.01 -6.07 -9.59
N ARG A 174 24.15 -5.19 -9.10
CA ARG A 174 23.83 -5.07 -7.69
C ARG A 174 22.36 -5.38 -7.45
N PRO A 175 22.01 -6.63 -7.12
CA PRO A 175 20.67 -7.00 -6.72
C PRO A 175 20.31 -6.32 -5.39
N ILE A 176 19.17 -5.67 -5.33
CA ILE A 176 18.62 -5.06 -4.13
C ILE A 176 17.43 -5.91 -3.68
N VAL A 177 17.47 -6.39 -2.45
CA VAL A 177 16.47 -7.28 -1.89
C VAL A 177 15.72 -6.63 -0.74
N ARG A 178 14.64 -7.26 -0.28
CA ARG A 178 13.86 -6.80 0.86
C ARG A 178 14.53 -7.22 2.18
N SER A 179 14.67 -6.27 3.11
CA SER A 179 15.17 -6.52 4.47
C SER A 179 14.08 -6.91 5.45
N ASP A 180 12.81 -6.72 5.09
CA ASP A 180 11.63 -7.06 5.88
C ASP A 180 10.98 -8.37 5.40
N GLY A 181 10.07 -8.91 6.21
CA GLY A 181 9.24 -10.05 5.83
C GLY A 181 8.21 -9.67 4.75
N SER A 182 8.50 -10.02 3.51
CA SER A 182 7.85 -9.55 2.29
C SER A 182 7.12 -10.65 1.54
N GLY A 183 5.85 -10.41 1.21
CA GLY A 183 5.12 -11.26 0.28
C GLY A 183 5.70 -11.23 -1.13
N THR A 184 6.25 -10.09 -1.58
CA THR A 184 6.96 -9.99 -2.87
C THR A 184 8.17 -10.93 -2.90
N THR A 185 8.96 -10.99 -1.81
CA THR A 185 10.06 -11.94 -1.66
C THR A 185 9.54 -13.38 -1.75
N ALA A 186 8.44 -13.68 -1.08
CA ALA A 186 7.85 -15.03 -1.11
C ALA A 186 7.38 -15.43 -2.52
N GLN A 187 6.71 -14.53 -3.24
CA GLN A 187 6.27 -14.79 -4.61
C GLN A 187 7.45 -14.96 -5.58
N PHE A 188 8.50 -14.13 -5.46
CA PHE A 188 9.69 -14.27 -6.30
C PHE A 188 10.48 -15.54 -5.97
N THR A 189 10.65 -15.88 -4.70
CA THR A 189 11.34 -17.13 -4.33
C THR A 189 10.54 -18.38 -4.69
N ALA A 190 9.20 -18.33 -4.66
CA ALA A 190 8.34 -19.38 -5.19
C ALA A 190 8.54 -19.57 -6.71
N TYR A 191 8.64 -18.47 -7.44
CA TYR A 191 8.92 -18.49 -8.87
C TYR A 191 10.30 -19.11 -9.17
N MET A 192 11.35 -18.69 -8.46
CA MET A 192 12.69 -19.28 -8.62
C MET A 192 12.70 -20.77 -8.29
N ALA A 193 11.97 -21.19 -7.26
CA ALA A 193 11.85 -22.61 -6.87
C ALA A 193 11.12 -23.45 -7.91
N ALA A 194 10.16 -22.86 -8.63
CA ALA A 194 9.41 -23.54 -9.69
C ALA A 194 10.18 -23.63 -11.00
N GLU A 195 10.78 -22.50 -11.43
CA GLU A 195 11.45 -22.41 -12.74
C GLU A 195 12.87 -22.95 -12.72
N GLU A 196 13.62 -22.71 -11.66
CA GLU A 196 15.05 -23.05 -11.53
C GLU A 196 15.36 -23.80 -10.22
N PRO A 197 14.69 -24.93 -9.94
CA PRO A 197 14.76 -25.60 -8.65
C PRO A 197 16.18 -26.01 -8.24
N ALA A 198 17.00 -26.48 -9.19
CA ALA A 198 18.36 -26.90 -8.88
C ALA A 198 19.23 -25.72 -8.43
N LEU A 199 19.12 -24.59 -9.11
CA LEU A 199 19.90 -23.38 -8.82
C LEU A 199 19.42 -22.74 -7.51
N TYR A 200 18.11 -22.68 -7.28
CA TYR A 200 17.54 -22.13 -6.07
C TYR A 200 17.88 -22.98 -4.85
N ASN A 201 17.79 -24.33 -4.95
CA ASN A 201 18.22 -25.22 -3.87
C ASN A 201 19.71 -25.07 -3.54
N ALA A 202 20.59 -24.95 -4.55
CA ALA A 202 22.02 -24.72 -4.33
C ALA A 202 22.29 -23.37 -3.64
N PHE A 203 21.52 -22.32 -3.97
CA PHE A 203 21.58 -21.04 -3.27
C PHE A 203 21.20 -21.20 -1.80
N CYS A 204 20.07 -21.83 -1.50
CA CYS A 204 19.59 -22.04 -0.14
C CYS A 204 20.62 -22.78 0.72
N GLN A 205 21.21 -23.86 0.19
CA GLN A 205 22.26 -24.60 0.88
C GLN A 205 23.49 -23.71 1.17
N ARG A 206 23.89 -22.90 0.20
CA ARG A 206 25.05 -21.98 0.35
C ARG A 206 24.83 -20.96 1.45
N VAL A 207 23.59 -20.48 1.64
CA VAL A 207 23.24 -19.49 2.68
C VAL A 207 22.79 -20.13 3.98
N GLY A 208 22.90 -21.45 4.10
CA GLY A 208 22.64 -22.19 5.36
C GLY A 208 21.20 -22.62 5.57
N LEU A 209 20.31 -22.49 4.57
CA LEU A 209 18.98 -23.10 4.63
C LEU A 209 19.06 -24.58 4.30
N THR A 210 18.76 -25.44 5.28
CA THR A 210 18.95 -26.89 5.16
C THR A 210 17.69 -27.66 4.71
N ILE A 211 16.56 -26.95 4.53
CA ILE A 211 15.31 -27.55 4.06
C ILE A 211 15.44 -27.90 2.57
N SER A 212 15.11 -29.14 2.19
CA SER A 212 15.16 -29.59 0.81
C SER A 212 13.86 -30.32 0.43
N PRO A 213 13.19 -29.93 -0.66
CA PRO A 213 13.49 -28.79 -1.51
C PRO A 213 13.33 -27.46 -0.77
N CYS A 214 14.14 -26.46 -1.17
CA CYS A 214 14.07 -25.14 -0.57
C CYS A 214 12.70 -24.51 -0.83
N PRO A 215 11.97 -24.12 0.23
CA PRO A 215 10.66 -23.52 0.08
C PRO A 215 10.75 -22.06 -0.37
N ALA A 216 9.61 -21.50 -0.77
CA ALA A 216 9.46 -20.05 -0.85
C ALA A 216 9.63 -19.42 0.54
N VAL A 217 10.34 -18.29 0.60
CA VAL A 217 10.64 -17.59 1.86
C VAL A 217 10.23 -16.13 1.77
N SER A 218 9.71 -15.57 2.87
CA SER A 218 9.34 -14.16 2.95
C SER A 218 10.48 -13.25 3.39
N LEU A 219 11.50 -13.79 4.04
CA LEU A 219 12.75 -13.11 4.37
C LEU A 219 13.83 -13.54 3.40
N TRP A 220 14.57 -12.58 2.84
CA TRP A 220 15.68 -12.91 1.95
C TRP A 220 16.79 -13.60 2.76
N PRO A 221 17.24 -14.80 2.35
CA PRO A 221 18.07 -15.61 3.24
C PRO A 221 19.55 -15.24 3.22
N ASP A 222 20.05 -14.45 2.24
CA ASP A 222 21.43 -14.02 2.20
C ASP A 222 21.63 -12.71 2.99
N ILE A 223 22.22 -12.82 4.16
CA ILE A 223 22.48 -11.68 5.06
C ILE A 223 23.52 -10.69 4.50
N ASN A 224 24.29 -11.08 3.48
CA ASN A 224 25.28 -10.21 2.84
C ASN A 224 24.71 -9.45 1.63
N ALA A 225 23.46 -9.71 1.24
CA ALA A 225 22.81 -9.01 0.16
C ALA A 225 22.57 -7.52 0.52
N VAL A 226 22.63 -6.64 -0.49
CA VAL A 226 22.20 -5.25 -0.30
C VAL A 226 20.70 -5.23 -0.15
N ALA A 227 20.22 -4.89 1.04
CA ALA A 227 18.81 -4.96 1.38
C ALA A 227 18.24 -3.58 1.73
N GLN A 228 16.97 -3.35 1.36
CA GLN A 228 16.22 -2.15 1.69
C GLN A 228 14.85 -2.53 2.25
N GLN A 229 14.34 -1.71 3.15
CA GLN A 229 13.07 -1.95 3.80
C GLN A 229 11.90 -1.57 2.89
N LEU A 230 10.88 -2.44 2.80
CA LEU A 230 9.62 -2.21 2.10
C LEU A 230 9.79 -2.01 0.58
N SER A 231 8.67 -1.92 -0.14
CA SER A 231 8.68 -1.73 -1.60
C SER A 231 9.21 -0.35 -2.00
N ASP A 232 8.88 0.70 -1.23
CA ASP A 232 9.41 2.04 -1.46
C ASP A 232 10.93 2.07 -1.33
N GLY A 233 11.48 1.47 -0.28
CA GLY A 233 12.93 1.47 -0.04
C GLY A 233 13.73 0.80 -1.16
N VAL A 234 13.30 -0.36 -1.67
CA VAL A 234 14.00 -1.01 -2.79
C VAL A 234 13.86 -0.22 -4.09
N ALA A 235 12.68 0.35 -4.36
CA ALA A 235 12.44 1.12 -5.56
C ALA A 235 13.18 2.47 -5.54
N ASP A 236 13.18 3.20 -4.41
CA ASP A 236 13.92 4.45 -4.24
C ASP A 236 15.42 4.25 -4.36
N TYR A 237 15.92 3.14 -3.81
CA TYR A 237 17.33 2.81 -3.94
C TYR A 237 17.73 2.61 -5.42
N VAL A 238 16.93 1.86 -6.19
CA VAL A 238 17.19 1.66 -7.62
C VAL A 238 17.05 2.97 -8.40
N ALA A 239 16.07 3.79 -8.07
CA ALA A 239 15.83 5.07 -8.74
C ALA A 239 16.88 6.15 -8.44
N ALA A 240 17.69 5.99 -7.40
CA ALA A 240 18.70 6.98 -7.03
C ALA A 240 19.73 7.19 -8.16
N PRO A 241 20.07 8.44 -8.51
CA PRO A 241 20.89 8.76 -9.70
C PRO A 241 22.28 8.09 -9.72
N TYR A 242 22.83 7.79 -8.55
CA TYR A 242 24.17 7.19 -8.39
C TYR A 242 24.16 5.65 -8.35
N ASN A 243 22.98 5.02 -8.46
CA ASN A 243 22.83 3.56 -8.32
C ASN A 243 22.75 2.83 -9.67
N ASN A 244 23.52 3.30 -10.66
CA ASN A 244 23.68 2.58 -11.93
C ASN A 244 24.20 1.15 -11.70
N GLY A 245 23.60 0.18 -12.37
CA GLY A 245 23.90 -1.25 -12.26
C GLY A 245 23.03 -2.00 -11.25
N THR A 246 22.03 -1.36 -10.64
CA THR A 246 21.10 -2.01 -9.70
C THR A 246 19.90 -2.64 -10.36
N ILE A 247 19.35 -3.67 -9.72
CA ILE A 247 18.09 -4.34 -10.08
C ILE A 247 17.38 -4.79 -8.81
N THR A 248 16.05 -4.70 -8.76
CA THR A 248 15.23 -5.20 -7.65
C THR A 248 13.97 -5.89 -8.15
N TYR A 249 13.37 -6.71 -7.31
CA TYR A 249 12.00 -7.19 -7.50
C TYR A 249 11.04 -6.33 -6.67
N VAL A 250 10.01 -5.81 -7.33
CA VAL A 250 9.01 -4.93 -6.72
C VAL A 250 7.71 -4.99 -7.52
N GLU A 251 6.58 -4.67 -6.90
CA GLU A 251 5.32 -4.54 -7.63
C GLU A 251 5.42 -3.43 -8.70
N TYR A 252 4.77 -3.65 -9.85
CA TYR A 252 4.95 -2.82 -11.05
C TYR A 252 4.57 -1.34 -10.84
N GLY A 253 3.57 -1.06 -10.01
CA GLY A 253 3.15 0.30 -9.70
C GLY A 253 4.28 1.18 -9.15
N TYR A 254 5.20 0.61 -8.37
CA TYR A 254 6.35 1.35 -7.83
C TYR A 254 7.34 1.81 -8.90
N ALA A 255 7.61 0.96 -9.88
CA ALA A 255 8.45 1.33 -11.02
C ALA A 255 7.79 2.42 -11.87
N LYS A 256 6.46 2.31 -12.12
CA LYS A 256 5.67 3.32 -12.83
C LYS A 256 5.72 4.68 -12.13
N GLN A 257 5.49 4.73 -10.81
CA GLN A 257 5.51 5.97 -10.05
C GLN A 257 6.86 6.69 -10.11
N ARG A 258 7.95 5.94 -10.25
CA ARG A 258 9.31 6.49 -10.33
C ARG A 258 9.77 6.75 -11.77
N GLY A 259 8.96 6.38 -12.77
CA GLY A 259 9.31 6.50 -14.18
C GLY A 259 10.49 5.62 -14.61
N PHE A 260 10.72 4.51 -13.88
CA PHE A 260 11.82 3.58 -14.16
C PHE A 260 11.36 2.38 -14.96
N PRO A 261 12.24 1.83 -15.83
CA PRO A 261 11.93 0.66 -16.62
C PRO A 261 11.92 -0.62 -15.76
N VAL A 262 11.18 -1.61 -16.26
CA VAL A 262 11.21 -2.98 -15.75
C VAL A 262 11.67 -3.93 -16.87
N ALA A 263 12.40 -4.97 -16.49
CA ALA A 263 12.82 -5.99 -17.46
C ALA A 263 11.60 -6.74 -18.00
N SER A 264 11.62 -7.02 -19.31
CA SER A 264 10.70 -7.99 -19.90
C SER A 264 11.17 -9.39 -19.53
N VAL A 265 10.26 -10.23 -19.02
CA VAL A 265 10.57 -11.59 -18.54
C VAL A 265 10.11 -12.62 -19.58
N LEU A 266 10.97 -13.60 -19.86
CA LEU A 266 10.62 -14.71 -20.74
C LEU A 266 9.57 -15.59 -20.09
N ASN A 267 8.47 -15.85 -20.80
CA ASN A 267 7.41 -16.77 -20.37
C ASN A 267 7.55 -18.16 -21.00
N ALA A 268 6.74 -19.11 -20.55
CA ALA A 268 6.74 -20.50 -21.03
C ALA A 268 6.43 -20.65 -22.53
N ALA A 269 5.78 -19.66 -23.15
CA ALA A 269 5.52 -19.63 -24.59
C ALA A 269 6.71 -19.12 -25.42
N GLY A 270 7.81 -18.73 -24.78
CA GLY A 270 9.01 -18.21 -25.44
C GLY A 270 8.94 -16.74 -25.84
N TYR A 271 8.15 -15.93 -25.14
CA TYR A 271 8.02 -14.48 -25.36
C TYR A 271 8.42 -13.68 -24.13
N PHE A 272 9.14 -12.58 -24.37
CA PHE A 272 9.47 -11.59 -23.35
C PHE A 272 8.29 -10.64 -23.14
N THR A 273 7.74 -10.61 -21.94
CA THR A 273 6.55 -9.82 -21.60
C THR A 273 6.78 -8.93 -20.38
N GLN A 274 5.94 -7.90 -20.23
CA GLN A 274 5.94 -7.00 -19.07
C GLN A 274 4.63 -7.16 -18.30
N PRO A 275 4.57 -6.74 -17.01
CA PRO A 275 3.42 -6.94 -16.14
C PRO A 275 2.30 -5.93 -16.39
N THR A 276 1.86 -5.81 -17.64
CA THR A 276 0.66 -5.03 -17.97
C THR A 276 -0.59 -5.69 -17.36
N ALA A 277 -1.64 -4.91 -17.12
CA ALA A 277 -2.89 -5.44 -16.58
C ALA A 277 -3.42 -6.65 -17.35
N ALA A 278 -3.38 -6.60 -18.70
CA ALA A 278 -3.84 -7.70 -19.54
C ALA A 278 -2.92 -8.93 -19.44
N ASN A 279 -1.60 -8.74 -19.44
CA ASN A 279 -0.65 -9.86 -19.37
C ASN A 279 -0.73 -10.58 -18.02
N VAL A 280 -0.98 -9.83 -16.94
CA VAL A 280 -1.24 -10.37 -15.60
C VAL A 280 -2.56 -11.14 -15.57
N ALA A 281 -3.65 -10.55 -16.07
CA ALA A 281 -4.95 -11.21 -16.10
C ALA A 281 -4.92 -12.52 -16.89
N ILE A 282 -4.26 -12.53 -18.07
CA ILE A 282 -4.12 -13.74 -18.90
C ILE A 282 -3.29 -14.80 -18.16
N ALA A 283 -2.19 -14.41 -17.50
CA ALA A 283 -1.39 -15.34 -16.71
C ALA A 283 -2.22 -16.01 -15.62
N LEU A 284 -3.01 -15.22 -14.88
CA LEU A 284 -3.81 -15.67 -13.75
C LEU A 284 -5.05 -16.50 -14.16
N THR A 285 -5.40 -16.60 -15.44
CA THR A 285 -6.41 -17.59 -15.90
C THR A 285 -6.01 -19.03 -15.62
N ARG A 286 -4.72 -19.29 -15.33
CA ARG A 286 -4.17 -20.60 -14.95
C ARG A 286 -3.86 -20.73 -13.47
N ALA A 287 -4.11 -19.69 -12.68
CA ALA A 287 -4.12 -19.82 -11.22
C ALA A 287 -5.32 -20.67 -10.79
N THR A 288 -5.11 -21.52 -9.80
CA THR A 288 -6.19 -22.23 -9.12
C THR A 288 -6.29 -21.73 -7.69
N LEU A 289 -7.53 -21.67 -7.15
CA LEU A 289 -7.75 -21.27 -5.78
C LEU A 289 -7.97 -22.51 -4.90
N ASN A 290 -7.39 -22.45 -3.71
CA ASN A 290 -7.72 -23.38 -2.63
C ASN A 290 -9.11 -23.05 -2.05
N PRO A 291 -9.75 -23.95 -1.28
CA PRO A 291 -11.06 -23.70 -0.67
C PRO A 291 -11.12 -22.47 0.24
N ASP A 292 -9.99 -21.99 0.73
CA ASP A 292 -9.84 -20.78 1.55
C ASP A 292 -9.54 -19.52 0.72
N LEU A 293 -9.63 -19.61 -0.59
CA LEU A 293 -9.33 -18.58 -1.60
C LEU A 293 -7.84 -18.22 -1.73
N THR A 294 -6.94 -18.95 -1.10
CA THR A 294 -5.51 -18.79 -1.37
C THR A 294 -5.11 -19.39 -2.71
N GLN A 295 -4.10 -18.82 -3.35
CA GLN A 295 -3.71 -19.14 -4.73
C GLN A 295 -2.72 -20.31 -4.82
N ASN A 296 -2.83 -21.09 -5.91
CA ASN A 296 -1.80 -21.97 -6.41
C ASN A 296 -1.39 -21.46 -7.80
N LEU A 297 -0.14 -21.06 -7.93
CA LEU A 297 0.41 -20.40 -9.12
C LEU A 297 1.19 -21.34 -10.06
N GLY A 298 1.27 -22.63 -9.78
CA GLY A 298 2.01 -23.57 -10.62
C GLY A 298 1.60 -23.53 -12.09
N GLY A 299 0.30 -23.39 -12.37
CA GLY A 299 -0.22 -23.26 -13.72
C GLY A 299 0.07 -21.91 -14.37
N VAL A 300 0.34 -20.86 -13.58
CA VAL A 300 0.71 -19.52 -14.09
C VAL A 300 2.08 -19.53 -14.71
N TYR A 301 3.04 -20.17 -14.05
CA TYR A 301 4.43 -20.26 -14.51
C TYR A 301 4.55 -21.01 -15.85
N THR A 302 3.72 -22.02 -16.05
CA THR A 302 3.71 -22.88 -17.25
C THR A 302 2.65 -22.50 -18.29
N ASN A 303 2.01 -21.34 -18.15
CA ASN A 303 0.95 -20.91 -19.07
C ASN A 303 1.49 -20.67 -20.49
N ALA A 304 0.96 -21.41 -21.47
CA ALA A 304 1.40 -21.38 -22.85
C ALA A 304 0.86 -20.21 -23.70
N ASP A 305 0.07 -19.30 -23.13
CA ASP A 305 -0.37 -18.10 -23.85
C ASP A 305 0.83 -17.13 -23.98
N PRO A 306 1.17 -16.69 -25.20
CA PRO A 306 2.36 -15.86 -25.44
C PRO A 306 2.30 -14.47 -24.75
N ARG A 307 1.13 -14.06 -24.31
CA ARG A 307 0.92 -12.75 -23.65
C ARG A 307 1.16 -12.78 -22.14
N THR A 308 1.31 -13.96 -21.53
CA THR A 308 1.40 -14.09 -20.07
C THR A 308 2.62 -13.38 -19.50
N TYR A 309 2.44 -12.71 -18.36
CA TYR A 309 3.53 -12.29 -17.50
C TYR A 309 3.74 -13.35 -16.41
N PRO A 310 4.91 -14.04 -16.35
CA PRO A 310 5.02 -15.26 -15.56
C PRO A 310 5.05 -15.02 -14.04
N VAL A 311 5.44 -13.83 -13.56
CA VAL A 311 5.51 -13.52 -12.12
C VAL A 311 4.27 -12.73 -11.68
N SER A 312 3.10 -13.30 -11.99
CA SER A 312 1.78 -12.75 -11.65
C SER A 312 1.17 -13.44 -10.44
N SER A 313 0.52 -12.68 -9.58
CA SER A 313 -0.12 -13.19 -8.35
C SER A 313 -1.30 -12.31 -7.92
N TYR A 314 -2.03 -12.78 -6.91
CA TYR A 314 -2.99 -12.00 -6.14
C TYR A 314 -2.40 -11.60 -4.79
N SER A 315 -2.84 -10.47 -4.25
CA SER A 315 -2.78 -10.16 -2.84
C SER A 315 -4.10 -10.53 -2.17
N TYR A 316 -4.11 -10.69 -0.85
CA TYR A 316 -5.30 -11.01 -0.06
C TYR A 316 -5.48 -10.03 1.07
N LEU A 317 -6.72 -9.65 1.35
CA LEU A 317 -7.09 -9.23 2.68
C LEU A 317 -7.26 -10.45 3.59
N ILE A 318 -6.92 -10.28 4.86
CA ILE A 318 -7.21 -11.18 5.97
C ILE A 318 -8.25 -10.46 6.81
N VAL A 319 -9.50 -10.90 6.72
CA VAL A 319 -10.64 -10.21 7.33
C VAL A 319 -11.23 -11.04 8.48
N PRO A 320 -11.65 -10.42 9.61
CA PRO A 320 -12.23 -11.14 10.71
C PRO A 320 -13.65 -11.63 10.39
N THR A 321 -13.95 -12.84 10.85
CA THR A 321 -15.28 -13.45 10.72
C THR A 321 -16.04 -13.53 12.06
N THR A 322 -15.46 -12.95 13.11
CA THR A 322 -16.07 -12.85 14.46
C THR A 322 -15.79 -11.48 15.06
N THR A 323 -16.59 -11.10 16.07
CA THR A 323 -16.38 -9.88 16.85
C THR A 323 -15.40 -10.13 17.99
N ALA A 324 -14.10 -10.18 17.68
CA ALA A 324 -13.04 -10.23 18.70
C ALA A 324 -12.37 -8.84 18.78
N SER A 325 -12.19 -8.32 20.01
CA SER A 325 -11.51 -7.02 20.20
C SER A 325 -10.16 -6.99 19.45
N PRO A 326 -9.85 -5.90 18.76
CA PRO A 326 -10.52 -4.58 18.67
C PRO A 326 -11.68 -4.49 17.67
N PHE A 327 -12.04 -5.58 16.98
CA PHE A 327 -13.05 -5.60 15.94
C PHE A 327 -14.48 -5.80 16.49
N ASN A 328 -15.44 -5.06 15.94
CA ASN A 328 -16.85 -5.13 16.30
C ASN A 328 -17.76 -4.97 15.06
N ALA A 329 -19.08 -5.08 15.24
CA ALA A 329 -20.02 -4.99 14.13
C ALA A 329 -20.02 -3.63 13.39
N ALA A 330 -19.77 -2.51 14.11
CA ALA A 330 -19.68 -1.20 13.47
C ALA A 330 -18.44 -1.11 12.55
N LYS A 331 -17.30 -1.63 13.01
CA LYS A 331 -16.08 -1.76 12.20
C LYS A 331 -16.29 -2.72 11.02
N GLY A 332 -17.07 -3.78 11.21
CA GLY A 332 -17.42 -4.71 10.14
C GLY A 332 -18.27 -4.06 9.05
N ALA A 333 -19.17 -3.17 9.39
CA ALA A 333 -19.90 -2.38 8.42
C ALA A 333 -18.98 -1.47 7.60
N THR A 334 -18.04 -0.80 8.25
CA THR A 334 -17.02 0.04 7.58
C THR A 334 -16.12 -0.79 6.65
N LEU A 335 -15.61 -1.93 7.14
CA LEU A 335 -14.77 -2.83 6.35
C LEU A 335 -15.52 -3.35 5.12
N SER A 336 -16.78 -3.73 5.28
CA SER A 336 -17.61 -4.20 4.16
C SER A 336 -17.80 -3.12 3.09
N LYS A 337 -18.06 -1.87 3.48
CA LYS A 337 -18.16 -0.74 2.54
C LYS A 337 -16.87 -0.55 1.76
N PHE A 338 -15.72 -0.63 2.43
CA PHE A 338 -14.42 -0.55 1.78
C PHE A 338 -14.21 -1.68 0.77
N ILE A 339 -14.51 -2.92 1.18
CA ILE A 339 -14.38 -4.09 0.31
C ILE A 339 -15.31 -3.97 -0.91
N LEU A 340 -16.57 -3.62 -0.72
CA LEU A 340 -17.53 -3.46 -1.81
C LEU A 340 -17.12 -2.32 -2.76
N TYR A 341 -16.51 -1.26 -2.24
CA TYR A 341 -15.95 -0.20 -3.07
C TYR A 341 -14.78 -0.72 -3.91
N PHE A 342 -13.75 -1.32 -3.29
CA PHE A 342 -12.58 -1.71 -4.05
C PHE A 342 -12.84 -2.90 -4.98
N ALA A 343 -13.70 -3.86 -4.63
CA ALA A 343 -14.05 -4.97 -5.51
C ALA A 343 -14.86 -4.54 -6.74
N CYS A 344 -15.56 -3.41 -6.65
CA CYS A 344 -16.38 -2.85 -7.74
C CYS A 344 -15.70 -1.61 -8.37
N ALA A 345 -16.08 -0.41 -7.96
CA ALA A 345 -15.65 0.84 -8.59
C ALA A 345 -14.13 1.06 -8.49
N GLY A 346 -13.49 0.66 -7.41
CA GLY A 346 -12.04 0.78 -7.23
C GLY A 346 -11.22 0.02 -8.28
N GLN A 347 -11.76 -1.07 -8.83
CA GLN A 347 -11.07 -1.83 -9.88
C GLN A 347 -10.94 -1.06 -11.22
N GLN A 348 -11.71 0.01 -11.41
CA GLN A 348 -11.58 0.89 -12.59
C GLN A 348 -10.19 1.54 -12.67
N GLU A 349 -9.55 1.77 -11.52
CA GLU A 349 -8.23 2.40 -11.43
C GLU A 349 -7.07 1.38 -11.45
N ALA A 350 -7.34 0.08 -11.28
CA ALA A 350 -6.32 -0.95 -11.11
C ALA A 350 -5.23 -0.90 -12.19
N ALA A 351 -5.61 -0.85 -13.47
CA ALA A 351 -4.65 -0.82 -14.58
C ALA A 351 -3.77 0.45 -14.57
N GLN A 352 -4.34 1.60 -14.19
CA GLN A 352 -3.61 2.86 -14.08
C GLN A 352 -2.61 2.81 -12.93
N LEU A 353 -2.96 2.18 -11.82
CA LEU A 353 -2.10 2.01 -10.65
C LEU A 353 -0.98 0.97 -10.86
N GLY A 354 -1.04 0.16 -11.92
CA GLY A 354 -0.03 -0.87 -12.23
C GLY A 354 -0.49 -2.28 -11.94
N TYR A 355 -1.76 -2.46 -11.62
CA TYR A 355 -2.39 -3.74 -11.30
C TYR A 355 -3.30 -4.24 -12.43
N SER A 356 -3.91 -5.38 -12.21
CA SER A 356 -4.95 -5.95 -13.07
C SER A 356 -6.25 -6.04 -12.28
N PRO A 357 -7.39 -5.65 -12.87
CA PRO A 357 -8.67 -5.75 -12.19
C PRO A 357 -9.05 -7.22 -11.93
N LEU A 358 -9.72 -7.45 -10.79
CA LEU A 358 -10.20 -8.78 -10.41
C LEU A 358 -11.28 -9.26 -11.38
N PRO A 359 -11.27 -10.53 -11.79
CA PRO A 359 -12.32 -11.12 -12.61
C PRO A 359 -13.60 -11.34 -11.79
N GLU A 360 -14.75 -11.45 -12.49
CA GLU A 360 -16.09 -11.57 -11.90
C GLU A 360 -16.20 -12.70 -10.85
N ASN A 361 -15.60 -13.85 -11.11
CA ASN A 361 -15.64 -14.98 -10.18
C ASN A 361 -14.99 -14.66 -8.83
N LEU A 362 -13.88 -13.93 -8.82
CA LEU A 362 -13.21 -13.52 -7.58
C LEU A 362 -14.01 -12.44 -6.85
N VAL A 363 -14.63 -11.50 -7.57
CA VAL A 363 -15.54 -10.51 -6.98
C VAL A 363 -16.74 -11.19 -6.33
N GLN A 364 -17.26 -12.26 -6.96
CA GLN A 364 -18.36 -13.05 -6.36
C GLN A 364 -17.91 -13.79 -5.09
N ASP A 365 -16.66 -14.30 -5.07
CA ASP A 365 -16.07 -14.91 -3.88
C ASP A 365 -15.87 -13.87 -2.77
N ASP A 366 -15.41 -12.66 -3.11
CA ASP A 366 -15.32 -11.54 -2.17
C ASP A 366 -16.67 -11.20 -1.56
N PHE A 367 -17.73 -11.17 -2.35
CA PHE A 367 -19.09 -10.94 -1.86
C PHE A 367 -19.53 -12.05 -0.87
N ASN A 368 -19.13 -13.29 -1.12
CA ASN A 368 -19.38 -14.41 -0.19
C ASN A 368 -18.61 -14.23 1.12
N VAL A 369 -17.37 -13.74 1.07
CA VAL A 369 -16.57 -13.44 2.27
C VAL A 369 -17.17 -12.25 3.02
N VAL A 370 -17.58 -11.18 2.34
CA VAL A 370 -18.22 -10.01 2.97
C VAL A 370 -19.41 -10.44 3.84
N ARG A 371 -20.25 -11.35 3.37
CA ARG A 371 -21.41 -11.86 4.15
C ARG A 371 -21.02 -12.58 5.44
N ARG A 372 -19.75 -12.95 5.61
CA ARG A 372 -19.21 -13.59 6.83
C ARG A 372 -18.66 -12.57 7.84
N ILE A 373 -18.47 -11.31 7.44
CA ILE A 373 -17.95 -10.24 8.30
C ILE A 373 -19.07 -9.81 9.26
N PRO A 374 -18.86 -9.81 10.59
CA PRO A 374 -19.87 -9.35 11.55
C PRO A 374 -20.27 -7.89 11.31
N GLY A 375 -21.56 -7.63 11.16
CA GLY A 375 -22.08 -6.28 10.90
C GLY A 375 -21.96 -5.82 9.44
N HIS A 376 -21.66 -6.72 8.53
CA HIS A 376 -21.49 -6.40 7.10
C HIS A 376 -22.66 -5.66 6.49
N VAL A 377 -22.37 -4.87 5.46
CA VAL A 377 -23.33 -4.37 4.49
C VAL A 377 -23.55 -5.44 3.42
N ASN A 378 -24.79 -5.69 3.02
CA ASN A 378 -25.06 -6.69 2.00
C ASN A 378 -24.43 -6.26 0.66
N PRO A 379 -23.69 -7.15 -0.02
CA PRO A 379 -23.23 -6.91 -1.37
C PRO A 379 -24.42 -6.67 -2.33
N PRO A 380 -24.25 -5.78 -3.34
CA PRO A 380 -25.21 -5.63 -4.40
C PRO A 380 -25.31 -6.89 -5.27
N PRO A 381 -26.31 -7.04 -6.14
CA PRO A 381 -26.25 -7.98 -7.24
C PRO A 381 -24.97 -7.79 -8.06
N ILE A 382 -24.36 -8.88 -8.54
CA ILE A 382 -23.07 -8.83 -9.21
C ILE A 382 -23.09 -7.94 -10.47
N ASP A 383 -24.18 -7.94 -11.19
CA ASP A 383 -24.40 -7.11 -12.38
C ASP A 383 -24.45 -5.60 -12.08
N GLN A 384 -24.67 -5.21 -10.83
CA GLN A 384 -24.62 -3.82 -10.37
C GLN A 384 -23.23 -3.39 -9.91
N CYS A 385 -22.29 -4.33 -9.77
CA CYS A 385 -20.91 -4.03 -9.42
C CYS A 385 -20.20 -3.32 -10.59
N ASP A 386 -19.67 -2.12 -10.34
CA ASP A 386 -18.98 -1.30 -11.36
C ASP A 386 -17.51 -1.72 -11.53
N ASN A 387 -17.26 -3.01 -11.64
CA ASN A 387 -15.96 -3.56 -11.95
C ASN A 387 -15.78 -3.63 -13.49
N PRO A 388 -14.64 -3.20 -14.06
CA PRO A 388 -14.44 -3.15 -15.51
C PRO A 388 -14.49 -4.53 -16.18
N THR A 389 -14.19 -5.62 -15.46
CA THR A 389 -14.29 -6.99 -15.99
C THR A 389 -15.75 -7.42 -16.12
N ILE A 390 -16.61 -7.06 -15.16
CA ILE A 390 -18.04 -7.35 -15.14
C ILE A 390 -18.79 -6.50 -16.17
N LYS A 391 -18.39 -5.22 -16.31
CA LYS A 391 -18.98 -4.31 -17.28
C LYS A 391 -18.48 -4.52 -18.72
N GLY A 392 -17.58 -5.48 -18.95
CA GLY A 392 -17.00 -5.73 -20.27
C GLY A 392 -16.07 -4.62 -20.79
N GLN A 393 -15.65 -3.71 -19.93
CA GLN A 393 -14.71 -2.62 -20.26
C GLN A 393 -13.27 -3.11 -20.28
N PHE A 394 -12.97 -4.16 -19.51
CA PHE A 394 -11.68 -4.83 -19.48
C PHE A 394 -11.84 -6.31 -19.80
N ILE A 395 -11.43 -6.70 -21.00
CA ILE A 395 -11.42 -8.09 -21.48
C ILE A 395 -9.99 -8.44 -21.83
N ALA A 396 -9.29 -9.11 -20.91
CA ALA A 396 -7.87 -9.46 -21.10
C ALA A 396 -7.63 -10.28 -22.40
N GLY A 397 -8.58 -11.14 -22.76
CA GLY A 397 -8.51 -11.93 -24.01
C GLY A 397 -8.42 -11.10 -25.28
N ASN A 398 -8.88 -9.85 -25.26
CA ASN A 398 -8.80 -8.92 -26.41
C ASN A 398 -7.43 -8.24 -26.53
N ALA A 399 -6.52 -8.43 -25.58
CA ALA A 399 -5.17 -7.88 -25.68
C ALA A 399 -4.48 -8.46 -26.94
N PRO A 400 -3.76 -7.63 -27.70
CA PRO A 400 -3.04 -8.10 -28.88
C PRO A 400 -1.97 -9.11 -28.50
N PRO A 401 -1.62 -10.04 -29.41
CA PRO A 401 -0.46 -10.90 -29.21
C PRO A 401 0.81 -10.05 -29.08
N PRO A 402 1.85 -10.55 -28.38
CA PRO A 402 3.13 -9.86 -28.33
C PRO A 402 3.70 -9.69 -29.74
N PRO A 403 4.44 -8.61 -30.01
CA PRO A 403 5.06 -8.41 -31.33
C PRO A 403 6.05 -9.53 -31.61
N PRO A 404 6.28 -9.88 -32.88
CA PRO A 404 7.25 -10.93 -33.28
C PRO A 404 8.65 -10.69 -32.67
N SER A 405 9.03 -9.42 -32.51
CA SER A 405 10.30 -9.05 -31.88
C SER A 405 10.37 -9.39 -30.40
N ALA A 406 9.27 -9.68 -29.72
CA ALA A 406 9.26 -10.12 -28.32
C ALA A 406 9.61 -11.62 -28.17
N LYS A 407 9.66 -12.38 -29.27
CA LYS A 407 10.00 -13.80 -29.25
C LYS A 407 11.49 -13.99 -28.93
N GLN A 408 11.81 -14.99 -28.12
CA GLN A 408 13.18 -15.37 -27.83
C GLN A 408 13.95 -15.71 -29.12
N GLY A 409 15.21 -15.29 -29.22
CA GLY A 409 16.03 -15.45 -30.42
C GLY A 409 15.76 -14.43 -31.52
N VAL A 410 14.76 -13.56 -31.38
CA VAL A 410 14.49 -12.45 -32.30
C VAL A 410 15.03 -11.15 -31.68
N PRO A 411 15.89 -10.40 -32.36
CA PRO A 411 16.41 -9.13 -31.85
C PRO A 411 15.27 -8.17 -31.54
N PRO A 412 15.31 -7.49 -30.38
CA PRO A 412 14.33 -6.44 -30.05
C PRO A 412 14.51 -5.24 -31.01
N PRO A 413 13.51 -4.38 -31.14
CA PRO A 413 13.66 -3.13 -31.87
C PRO A 413 14.78 -2.28 -31.26
N ALA A 414 15.38 -1.41 -32.10
CA ALA A 414 16.37 -0.46 -31.59
C ALA A 414 15.82 0.33 -30.40
N GLN A 415 16.70 0.59 -29.42
CA GLN A 415 16.30 1.30 -28.21
C GLN A 415 15.79 2.70 -28.58
N THR A 416 14.57 3.02 -28.14
CA THR A 416 14.09 4.40 -28.18
C THR A 416 14.83 5.18 -27.10
N VAL A 417 15.65 6.13 -27.48
CA VAL A 417 16.38 6.97 -26.56
C VAL A 417 15.39 7.90 -25.86
N THR A 418 15.05 7.60 -24.63
CA THR A 418 14.42 8.56 -23.72
C THR A 418 15.53 9.21 -22.91
N ALA A 419 15.58 10.54 -22.93
CA ALA A 419 16.45 11.27 -22.01
C ALA A 419 16.18 10.75 -20.57
N ASN A 420 17.26 10.57 -19.79
CA ASN A 420 17.09 10.22 -18.37
C ASN A 420 16.02 11.13 -17.78
N PRO A 421 15.04 10.61 -17.07
CA PRO A 421 14.20 11.47 -16.26
C PRO A 421 15.15 12.16 -15.27
N VAL A 422 15.50 13.39 -15.55
CA VAL A 422 16.17 14.24 -14.57
C VAL A 422 15.12 14.39 -13.47
N THR A 423 15.30 13.64 -12.41
CA THR A 423 14.54 13.82 -11.20
C THR A 423 14.88 15.21 -10.66
N ALA A 424 14.18 16.23 -11.17
CA ALA A 424 13.95 17.41 -10.39
C ALA A 424 13.26 16.91 -9.13
N GLY A 425 13.97 16.86 -8.01
CA GLY A 425 13.43 16.51 -6.70
C GLY A 425 12.26 17.45 -6.41
N GLY A 426 11.07 16.96 -6.62
CA GLY A 426 9.81 17.61 -6.35
C GLY A 426 8.87 16.57 -5.77
N VAL A 427 8.90 16.43 -4.46
CA VAL A 427 7.79 15.88 -3.70
C VAL A 427 6.59 16.78 -4.02
N GLN A 428 5.70 16.35 -4.91
CA GLN A 428 4.39 16.96 -5.04
C GLN A 428 3.51 16.52 -3.87
N THR A 429 3.71 17.17 -2.72
CA THR A 429 2.65 17.28 -1.74
C THR A 429 1.67 18.33 -2.27
N GLY A 430 0.56 17.85 -2.83
CA GLY A 430 -0.54 18.72 -3.26
C GLY A 430 -1.29 19.28 -2.05
N ILE A 431 -0.78 20.38 -1.48
CA ILE A 431 -1.56 21.35 -0.70
C ILE A 431 -0.88 22.70 -0.95
N GLN A 432 -1.56 23.55 -1.70
CA GLN A 432 -1.14 24.91 -1.96
C GLN A 432 -1.64 25.81 -0.83
N PRO A 433 -0.76 26.49 -0.07
CA PRO A 433 -1.19 27.61 0.78
C PRO A 433 -1.03 28.90 0.00
N SER A 434 -2.05 29.72 0.06
CA SER A 434 -2.09 31.10 -0.42
C SER A 434 -0.94 31.94 0.13
N ALA A 435 -0.39 32.77 -0.74
CA ALA A 435 0.66 33.71 -0.45
C ALA A 435 0.24 34.77 0.58
N ALA A 436 1.10 34.97 1.58
CA ALA A 436 1.16 36.20 2.34
C ALA A 436 2.60 36.68 2.30
N THR A 437 2.80 37.85 1.68
CA THR A 437 4.04 38.58 1.59
C THR A 437 4.49 39.10 2.95
N GLY A 438 5.74 38.86 3.30
CA GLY A 438 6.38 39.42 4.47
C GLY A 438 7.90 39.37 4.32
N THR A 439 8.49 40.50 3.97
CA THR A 439 9.93 40.78 3.92
C THR A 439 10.52 40.83 5.32
N ALA A 440 11.65 40.17 5.57
CA ALA A 440 12.69 40.66 6.48
C ALA A 440 14.01 39.87 6.35
N SER A 441 15.03 40.62 6.35
CA SER A 441 16.45 40.41 6.12
C SER A 441 17.21 39.63 7.22
N GLY A 442 18.29 38.96 6.81
CA GLY A 442 19.63 39.07 7.43
C GLY A 442 19.99 38.08 8.52
N GLY A 443 21.09 37.34 8.31
CA GLY A 443 21.87 36.83 9.43
C GLY A 443 22.56 35.48 9.20
N THR A 444 23.70 35.52 8.55
CA THR A 444 24.71 34.43 8.50
C THR A 444 25.25 34.06 9.89
N ARG A 445 25.29 32.76 10.21
CA ARG A 445 26.32 32.21 11.11
C ARG A 445 26.54 30.71 10.87
N ALA A 446 27.71 30.39 10.38
CA ALA A 446 28.25 29.05 10.27
C ALA A 446 28.63 28.52 11.67
N ALA A 447 28.18 27.30 11.99
CA ALA A 447 28.70 26.55 13.11
C ALA A 447 29.42 25.31 12.59
N ARG A 448 30.72 25.30 12.85
CA ARG A 448 31.69 24.23 12.57
C ARG A 448 31.54 23.19 13.66
N VAL A 449 31.27 21.94 13.33
CA VAL A 449 31.34 20.80 14.25
C VAL A 449 32.57 19.97 13.94
N THR A 450 33.46 19.89 14.89
CA THR A 450 34.69 19.13 14.90
C THR A 450 34.40 17.64 15.14
N ALA A 451 35.04 16.80 14.32
CA ALA A 451 35.04 15.34 14.47
C ALA A 451 35.89 14.91 15.68
N GLY A 452 35.27 14.19 16.60
CA GLY A 452 35.94 13.47 17.69
C GLY A 452 36.24 12.03 17.24
N ARG A 453 37.55 11.69 17.19
CA ARG A 453 38.07 10.33 17.02
C ARG A 453 37.85 9.56 18.34
N GLY A 454 37.04 8.51 18.31
CA GLY A 454 37.00 7.49 19.37
C GLY A 454 37.50 6.16 18.83
N THR A 455 38.69 5.76 19.27
CA THR A 455 39.30 4.44 19.02
C THR A 455 38.59 3.41 19.92
N THR A 456 37.95 2.41 19.35
CA THR A 456 37.50 1.22 20.08
C THR A 456 38.29 0.00 19.62
N ARG A 457 38.90 -0.63 20.59
CA ARG A 457 39.84 -1.77 20.53
C ARG A 457 39.04 -3.04 20.14
N LEU A 458 39.49 -3.73 19.10
CA LEU A 458 39.01 -5.06 18.74
C LEU A 458 39.56 -6.09 19.75
N ILE A 459 38.66 -6.81 20.40
CA ILE A 459 38.97 -8.05 21.09
C ILE A 459 38.43 -9.18 20.21
N GLY A 460 39.33 -10.02 19.70
CA GLY A 460 39.04 -11.20 18.95
C GLY A 460 38.44 -12.28 19.85
N GLY A 461 37.32 -12.88 19.39
CA GLY A 461 36.73 -14.09 19.94
C GLY A 461 36.16 -14.88 18.78
N SER A 462 36.84 -16.00 18.49
CA SER A 462 36.38 -17.02 17.54
C SER A 462 35.18 -17.75 18.11
N GLY A 463 34.05 -17.69 17.40
CA GLY A 463 32.87 -18.45 17.70
C GLY A 463 31.74 -17.98 16.77
N ALA A 464 31.78 -18.44 15.53
CA ALA A 464 30.64 -18.24 14.63
C ALA A 464 29.53 -19.26 15.02
N GLU A 465 28.64 -18.86 15.91
CA GLU A 465 27.36 -19.55 16.03
C GLU A 465 26.51 -19.14 14.82
N ALA A 466 26.15 -20.14 14.00
CA ALA A 466 25.22 -19.95 12.91
C ALA A 466 23.85 -19.56 13.50
N ILE A 467 23.45 -18.31 13.31
CA ILE A 467 22.11 -17.84 13.66
C ILE A 467 21.13 -18.61 12.79
N SER A 468 20.23 -19.39 13.40
CA SER A 468 19.19 -20.15 12.68
C SER A 468 18.24 -19.19 11.99
N ALA A 469 17.58 -19.63 10.90
CA ALA A 469 16.57 -18.84 10.21
C ALA A 469 15.40 -18.43 11.16
N ALA A 470 15.18 -19.17 12.24
CA ALA A 470 14.22 -18.86 13.30
C ALA A 470 14.69 -17.64 14.12
N ASP A 471 16.00 -17.53 14.41
CA ASP A 471 16.54 -16.38 15.16
C ASP A 471 16.52 -15.10 14.33
N ALA A 472 16.72 -15.21 13.01
CA ALA A 472 16.55 -14.07 12.09
C ALA A 472 15.10 -13.60 12.02
N GLN A 473 14.12 -14.52 12.07
CA GLN A 473 12.71 -14.18 12.18
C GLN A 473 12.37 -13.51 13.52
N SER A 474 12.89 -14.05 14.62
CA SER A 474 12.66 -13.45 15.94
C SER A 474 13.30 -12.08 16.10
N GLN A 475 14.46 -11.85 15.51
CA GLN A 475 15.12 -10.54 15.53
C GLN A 475 14.38 -9.50 14.68
N SER A 476 13.78 -9.88 13.53
CA SER A 476 12.94 -8.95 12.74
C SER A 476 11.66 -8.54 13.49
N TYR A 477 11.11 -9.42 14.33
CA TYR A 477 9.97 -9.07 15.20
C TYR A 477 10.35 -8.06 16.30
N ALA A 478 11.55 -8.14 16.84
CA ALA A 478 12.01 -7.24 17.90
C ALA A 478 12.22 -5.79 17.40
N VAL A 479 12.57 -5.62 16.13
CA VAL A 479 12.73 -4.27 15.53
C VAL A 479 11.37 -3.67 15.15
N ALA A 480 10.38 -4.50 14.81
CA ALA A 480 9.03 -4.05 14.48
C ALA A 480 8.13 -3.83 15.72
N SER A 481 8.54 -4.34 16.89
CA SER A 481 7.76 -4.25 18.15
C SER A 481 8.04 -3.02 18.99
N GLY A 482 8.79 -2.04 18.50
CA GLY A 482 8.75 -0.71 19.09
C GLY A 482 7.29 -0.21 19.05
N PRO A 483 6.76 0.38 20.13
CA PRO A 483 5.40 0.90 20.10
C PRO A 483 5.30 1.87 18.93
N LEU A 484 4.45 1.51 17.95
CA LEU A 484 4.07 2.41 16.87
C LEU A 484 3.49 3.65 17.55
N HIS A 485 4.26 4.72 17.60
CA HIS A 485 3.75 5.99 18.11
C HIS A 485 2.85 6.55 17.01
N ILE A 486 1.59 6.05 16.99
CA ILE A 486 0.53 6.66 16.20
C ILE A 486 0.31 8.00 16.88
N PRO A 487 0.60 9.14 16.23
CA PRO A 487 0.22 10.41 16.82
C PRO A 487 -1.28 10.34 17.02
N PRO A 488 -1.81 10.66 18.23
CA PRO A 488 -3.24 10.61 18.47
C PRO A 488 -3.92 11.43 17.39
N ALA A 489 -4.93 10.86 16.75
CA ALA A 489 -5.82 11.61 15.86
C ALA A 489 -6.19 12.87 16.65
N ARG A 490 -5.98 14.05 16.07
CA ARG A 490 -6.29 15.32 16.73
C ARG A 490 -7.77 15.29 17.02
N ASP A 491 -8.10 14.97 18.27
CA ASP A 491 -9.46 14.90 18.75
C ASP A 491 -10.06 16.30 18.56
N PRO A 492 -11.13 16.51 17.80
CA PRO A 492 -11.72 17.83 17.62
C PRO A 492 -12.35 18.36 18.92
N LEU A 493 -12.51 17.51 19.94
CA LEU A 493 -13.04 17.87 21.24
C LEU A 493 -12.32 19.05 21.92
N PRO A 494 -10.96 19.12 21.96
CA PRO A 494 -10.30 20.28 22.56
C PRO A 494 -10.55 21.57 21.79
N LEU A 495 -10.63 21.53 20.45
CA LEU A 495 -10.93 22.73 19.66
C LEU A 495 -12.34 23.24 19.93
N LEU A 496 -13.33 22.36 20.04
CA LEU A 496 -14.70 22.70 20.38
C LEU A 496 -14.79 23.30 21.80
N LEU A 497 -14.07 22.73 22.75
CA LEU A 497 -13.99 23.25 24.12
C LEU A 497 -13.36 24.65 24.18
N TYR A 498 -12.30 24.91 23.39
CA TYR A 498 -11.70 26.24 23.29
C TYR A 498 -12.64 27.25 22.64
N VAL A 499 -13.41 26.87 21.62
CA VAL A 499 -14.39 27.73 20.97
C VAL A 499 -15.54 28.06 21.95
N VAL A 500 -16.05 27.09 22.68
CA VAL A 500 -17.10 27.30 23.69
C VAL A 500 -16.58 28.15 24.83
N ALA A 501 -15.37 27.92 25.33
CA ALA A 501 -14.75 28.74 26.39
C ALA A 501 -14.52 30.18 25.92
N ALA A 502 -14.07 30.40 24.68
CA ALA A 502 -13.91 31.74 24.12
C ALA A 502 -15.25 32.47 23.96
N ALA A 503 -16.29 31.78 23.50
CA ALA A 503 -17.64 32.35 23.37
C ALA A 503 -18.23 32.74 24.75
N THR A 504 -18.07 31.89 25.75
CA THR A 504 -18.53 32.18 27.13
C THR A 504 -17.75 33.34 27.74
N ALA A 505 -16.44 33.42 27.54
CA ALA A 505 -15.62 34.56 27.99
C ALA A 505 -16.03 35.86 27.30
N LEU A 506 -16.32 35.86 26.00
CA LEU A 506 -16.84 37.04 25.28
C LEU A 506 -18.21 37.49 25.83
N ILE A 507 -19.11 36.57 26.10
CA ILE A 507 -20.41 36.87 26.69
C ILE A 507 -20.25 37.45 28.13
N ALA A 508 -19.33 36.89 28.93
CA ALA A 508 -19.06 37.38 30.26
C ALA A 508 -18.45 38.79 30.32
N VAL A 509 -17.56 39.10 29.35
CA VAL A 509 -16.87 40.40 29.29
C VAL A 509 -17.74 41.48 28.64
N PHE A 510 -18.43 41.16 27.56
CA PHE A 510 -19.18 42.14 26.77
C PHE A 510 -20.70 42.14 27.05
N GLY A 511 -21.25 41.06 27.60
CA GLY A 511 -22.67 40.94 27.92
C GLY A 511 -23.15 41.94 28.96
N PRO A 512 -22.50 42.09 30.12
CA PRO A 512 -22.92 43.04 31.14
C PRO A 512 -22.87 44.50 30.68
N PRO A 513 -21.82 44.98 30.02
CA PRO A 513 -21.79 46.35 29.49
C PRO A 513 -22.86 46.61 28.43
N ALA A 514 -23.09 45.66 27.48
CA ALA A 514 -24.11 45.79 26.45
C ALA A 514 -25.53 45.82 27.03
N LEU A 515 -25.80 44.98 28.03
CA LEU A 515 -27.07 44.93 28.75
C LEU A 515 -27.26 46.26 29.53
N TYR A 516 -26.20 46.76 30.18
CA TYR A 516 -26.24 48.02 30.90
C TYR A 516 -26.54 49.22 29.98
N LEU A 517 -25.89 49.29 28.81
CA LEU A 517 -26.15 50.33 27.82
C LEU A 517 -27.58 50.25 27.25
N HIS A 518 -28.08 49.05 26.99
CA HIS A 518 -29.46 48.82 26.52
C HIS A 518 -30.50 49.24 27.57
N LEU A 519 -30.28 48.93 28.86
CA LEU A 519 -31.15 49.30 29.96
C LEU A 519 -31.08 50.81 30.23
N ARG A 520 -29.93 51.45 30.03
CA ARG A 520 -29.77 52.90 30.16
C ARG A 520 -30.50 53.67 29.04
N GLN A 521 -30.46 53.20 27.80
CA GLN A 521 -31.23 53.79 26.69
C GLN A 521 -32.75 53.71 26.96
N ARG A 522 -33.25 52.60 27.46
CA ARG A 522 -34.69 52.46 27.85
C ARG A 522 -35.12 53.41 28.96
N ARG A 523 -34.23 53.78 29.88
CA ARG A 523 -34.56 54.78 30.95
C ARG A 523 -34.64 56.21 30.40
N VAL A 524 -33.80 56.56 29.39
CA VAL A 524 -33.86 57.87 28.75
C VAL A 524 -35.13 58.05 27.94
N ASP A 525 -35.61 57.01 27.25
CA ASP A 525 -36.86 57.05 26.49
C ASP A 525 -38.13 57.16 27.36
N VAL A 526 -38.08 56.67 28.62
CA VAL A 526 -39.20 56.76 29.57
C VAL A 526 -39.28 58.16 30.20
N ASP A 527 -38.16 58.85 30.46
CA ASP A 527 -38.15 60.20 31.03
C ASP A 527 -38.53 61.27 30.01
N THR A 528 -38.25 61.10 28.72
CA THR A 528 -38.65 62.04 27.67
C THR A 528 -40.15 62.01 27.37
N THR A 529 -40.86 60.96 27.72
CA THR A 529 -42.32 60.83 27.54
C THR A 529 -43.14 61.40 28.71
N ARG A 530 -42.50 61.88 29.82
CA ARG A 530 -43.18 62.42 31.00
C ARG A 530 -43.25 63.92 31.08
N GLN A 531 -42.62 64.69 30.19
CA GLN A 531 -42.60 66.13 30.20
C GLN A 531 -43.33 66.78 28.99
N VAL A 532 -44.58 66.52 28.74
CA VAL A 532 -45.47 67.47 28.03
C VAL A 532 -46.90 67.21 28.45
N LYS A 533 -47.35 68.00 29.43
CA LYS A 533 -48.80 68.29 29.62
C LYS A 533 -48.93 69.80 29.88
N PRO A 534 -49.45 70.59 28.96
CA PRO A 534 -49.73 72.01 29.20
C PRO A 534 -50.95 72.18 30.07
N PRO A 535 -51.07 73.31 30.89
CA PRO A 535 -52.20 73.54 31.75
C PRO A 535 -53.42 74.03 30.99
N SER A 536 -54.55 73.52 31.42
CA SER A 536 -55.86 73.97 30.98
C SER A 536 -56.22 75.35 31.57
N SER A 537 -56.62 76.26 30.78
CA SER A 537 -57.54 77.38 31.21
C SER A 537 -58.88 77.17 30.57
#